data_81c6817d61508d2e9ca0286c33d6d426
#
_entry.id   81c6817d61508d2e9ca0286c33d6d426
#
_cell.length_a   1.000
_cell.length_b   1.000
_cell.length_c   1.000
_cell.angle_alpha   90.00
_cell.angle_beta   90.00
_cell.angle_gamma   90.00
#
_symmetry.space_group_name_H-M   'P 1'
#
loop_
_entity.id
_entity.type
_entity.pdbx_description
1 polymer ?
#
loop_
_entity_poly.entity_id
_entity_poly.type
_entity_poly.pdbx_seq_one_letter_code
_entity_poly.pdbx_strand_id
1 'polypeptide(L)'
;MERVVLITGANSGIGLALCERLLTEDSQLRLCLACRNMQRAEAARSALLTSHSNAHVDLLQLDVGSVQSVLSAAQEVKARYNRIDFLYLNAGIMPNPQLDLNAFFKGLFSRNVVRMFATAEGILTQQDRLNSDGLQEVFATNLFGHFLLIRELEPLLSRLVWTSSSNARRSAFSMEDMQHREGRESYSSSKYASDMLSLALNRQKNSQGLFSSVICPGLVMTNLTYGILPSFFWTLIMPVMWLIRIFTNTFTLTPHNGAEALHWLFLQNPESLDPRAKYHSLTSGLGTNYTQPRQMDIDEGASDVLYSKLLELEKEVRRKLSEENADEEISAVK
;
A
#
# COMPACT_ATOMS: atom_id res chain seq x y z
N MET A 1 16.96 17.37 -14.37
CA MET A 1 17.54 16.26 -13.59
C MET A 1 16.51 15.14 -13.60
N GLU A 2 16.88 13.92 -13.98
CA GLU A 2 15.98 12.76 -14.08
C GLU A 2 15.35 12.46 -12.71
N ARG A 3 14.02 12.32 -12.64
CA ARG A 3 13.31 11.96 -11.40
C ARG A 3 13.30 10.44 -11.25
N VAL A 4 13.63 9.96 -10.05
CA VAL A 4 13.62 8.53 -9.72
C VAL A 4 12.37 8.19 -8.93
N VAL A 5 11.61 7.22 -9.43
CA VAL A 5 10.36 6.74 -8.83
C VAL A 5 10.46 5.25 -8.56
N LEU A 6 10.32 4.84 -7.30
CA LEU A 6 10.27 3.44 -6.88
C LEU A 6 8.84 3.07 -6.46
N ILE A 7 8.30 1.98 -7.01
CA ILE A 7 6.93 1.53 -6.74
C ILE A 7 6.94 0.09 -6.27
N THR A 8 6.47 -0.17 -5.05
CA THR A 8 6.30 -1.54 -4.55
C THR A 8 5.02 -2.16 -5.12
N GLY A 9 5.08 -3.43 -5.55
CA GLY A 9 3.94 -4.11 -6.15
C GLY A 9 3.53 -3.56 -7.53
N ALA A 10 4.50 -3.14 -8.33
CA ALA A 10 4.30 -2.45 -9.61
C ALA A 10 3.94 -3.36 -10.80
N ASN A 11 3.95 -4.68 -10.62
CA ASN A 11 3.77 -5.64 -11.72
C ASN A 11 2.30 -5.99 -12.03
N SER A 12 1.35 -5.35 -11.38
CA SER A 12 -0.09 -5.60 -11.61
C SER A 12 -0.97 -4.52 -10.97
N GLY A 13 -2.26 -4.55 -11.31
CA GLY A 13 -3.28 -3.73 -10.65
C GLY A 13 -2.96 -2.23 -10.66
N ILE A 14 -3.17 -1.59 -9.50
CA ILE A 14 -3.01 -0.13 -9.35
C ILE A 14 -1.55 0.29 -9.58
N GLY A 15 -0.58 -0.50 -9.09
CA GLY A 15 0.84 -0.19 -9.25
C GLY A 15 1.28 -0.14 -10.71
N LEU A 16 0.83 -1.10 -11.54
CA LEU A 16 1.12 -1.10 -12.98
C LEU A 16 0.40 0.04 -13.71
N ALA A 17 -0.86 0.32 -13.36
CA ALA A 17 -1.60 1.44 -13.92
C ALA A 17 -0.97 2.79 -13.56
N LEU A 18 -0.38 2.91 -12.36
CA LEU A 18 0.39 4.08 -11.97
C LEU A 18 1.65 4.23 -12.83
N CYS A 19 2.41 3.14 -13.06
CA CYS A 19 3.58 3.15 -13.93
C CYS A 19 3.27 3.72 -15.31
N GLU A 20 2.20 3.24 -15.95
CA GLU A 20 1.75 3.70 -17.25
C GLU A 20 1.41 5.19 -17.26
N ARG A 21 0.66 5.65 -16.24
CA ARG A 21 0.29 7.07 -16.11
C ARG A 21 1.50 7.98 -15.89
N LEU A 22 2.45 7.55 -15.05
CA LEU A 22 3.66 8.33 -14.77
C LEU A 22 4.55 8.46 -16.01
N LEU A 23 4.72 7.39 -16.79
CA LEU A 23 5.50 7.42 -18.03
C LEU A 23 4.81 8.22 -19.13
N THR A 24 3.48 8.28 -19.14
CA THR A 24 2.71 9.16 -20.02
C THR A 24 2.90 10.63 -19.66
N GLU A 25 2.99 10.95 -18.36
CA GLU A 25 3.16 12.31 -17.85
C GLU A 25 4.60 12.81 -18.02
N ASP A 26 5.59 11.95 -17.76
CA ASP A 26 6.99 12.29 -17.85
C ASP A 26 7.81 11.12 -18.40
N SER A 27 8.13 11.19 -19.69
CA SER A 27 8.90 10.17 -20.40
C SER A 27 10.39 10.10 -20.00
N GLN A 28 10.87 11.07 -19.20
CA GLN A 28 12.26 11.12 -18.70
C GLN A 28 12.38 10.54 -17.28
N LEU A 29 11.31 9.94 -16.74
CA LEU A 29 11.37 9.28 -15.45
C LEU A 29 12.26 8.05 -15.50
N ARG A 30 13.02 7.85 -14.42
CA ARG A 30 13.62 6.57 -14.10
C ARG A 30 12.70 5.82 -13.14
N LEU A 31 12.04 4.78 -13.65
CA LEU A 31 11.04 4.01 -12.92
C LEU A 31 11.63 2.68 -12.43
N CYS A 32 11.52 2.40 -11.13
CA CYS A 32 11.93 1.14 -10.54
C CYS A 32 10.70 0.33 -10.08
N LEU A 33 10.46 -0.81 -10.70
CA LEU A 33 9.41 -1.76 -10.35
C LEU A 33 9.92 -2.71 -9.27
N ALA A 34 9.56 -2.48 -8.01
CA ALA A 34 9.93 -3.33 -6.88
C ALA A 34 8.86 -4.41 -6.66
N CYS A 35 9.20 -5.67 -6.96
CA CYS A 35 8.24 -6.76 -7.06
C CYS A 35 8.78 -8.06 -6.48
N ARG A 36 7.90 -8.86 -5.85
CA ARG A 36 8.26 -10.19 -5.34
C ARG A 36 8.46 -11.21 -6.47
N ASN A 37 7.61 -11.18 -7.48
CA ASN A 37 7.69 -12.11 -8.61
C ASN A 37 8.35 -11.43 -9.81
N MET A 38 9.61 -11.80 -10.07
CA MET A 38 10.42 -11.20 -11.13
C MET A 38 9.94 -11.56 -12.53
N GLN A 39 9.37 -12.74 -12.76
CA GLN A 39 8.80 -13.09 -14.06
C GLN A 39 7.63 -12.18 -14.46
N ARG A 40 6.73 -11.89 -13.49
CA ARG A 40 5.65 -10.92 -13.70
C ARG A 40 6.16 -9.49 -13.82
N ALA A 41 7.23 -9.14 -13.11
CA ALA A 41 7.87 -7.83 -13.20
C ALA A 41 8.46 -7.60 -14.60
N GLU A 42 9.14 -8.61 -15.16
CA GLU A 42 9.69 -8.55 -16.51
C GLU A 42 8.59 -8.43 -17.58
N ALA A 43 7.50 -9.18 -17.44
CA ALA A 43 6.35 -9.05 -18.33
C ALA A 43 5.72 -7.64 -18.28
N ALA A 44 5.62 -7.07 -17.07
CA ALA A 44 5.13 -5.71 -16.89
C ALA A 44 6.08 -4.66 -17.51
N ARG A 45 7.40 -4.81 -17.29
CA ARG A 45 8.42 -3.96 -17.91
C ARG A 45 8.33 -4.01 -19.44
N SER A 46 8.25 -5.20 -20.01
CA SER A 46 8.14 -5.38 -21.46
C SER A 46 6.87 -4.72 -22.03
N ALA A 47 5.74 -4.83 -21.33
CA ALA A 47 4.51 -4.16 -21.71
C ALA A 47 4.64 -2.62 -21.67
N LEU A 48 5.23 -2.07 -20.62
CA LEU A 48 5.50 -0.63 -20.48
C LEU A 48 6.42 -0.13 -21.60
N LEU A 49 7.50 -0.86 -21.91
CA LEU A 49 8.44 -0.50 -22.96
C LEU A 49 7.83 -0.64 -24.38
N THR A 50 6.78 -1.43 -24.56
CA THR A 50 6.02 -1.46 -25.81
C THR A 50 5.25 -0.16 -26.06
N SER A 51 4.67 0.41 -25.00
CA SER A 51 3.94 1.70 -25.07
C SER A 51 4.88 2.91 -24.97
N HIS A 52 6.00 2.78 -24.25
CA HIS A 52 6.96 3.84 -23.94
C HIS A 52 8.39 3.38 -24.25
N SER A 53 8.74 3.27 -25.55
CA SER A 53 9.97 2.64 -26.01
C SER A 53 11.29 3.27 -25.49
N ASN A 54 11.25 4.54 -25.12
CA ASN A 54 12.42 5.28 -24.61
C ASN A 54 12.45 5.40 -23.07
N ALA A 55 11.51 4.74 -22.37
CA ALA A 55 11.42 4.83 -20.92
C ALA A 55 12.55 4.06 -20.22
N HIS A 56 13.04 4.61 -19.11
CA HIS A 56 14.00 3.93 -18.24
C HIS A 56 13.24 3.15 -17.15
N VAL A 57 13.14 1.82 -17.30
CA VAL A 57 12.42 0.95 -16.39
C VAL A 57 13.35 -0.11 -15.81
N ASP A 58 13.69 0.06 -14.54
CA ASP A 58 14.49 -0.88 -13.75
C ASP A 58 13.60 -1.89 -13.02
N LEU A 59 14.14 -3.06 -12.72
CA LEU A 59 13.51 -4.06 -11.87
C LEU A 59 14.28 -4.23 -10.57
N LEU A 60 13.54 -4.44 -9.48
CA LEU A 60 14.07 -4.73 -8.15
C LEU A 60 13.30 -5.90 -7.54
N GLN A 61 14.01 -6.95 -7.13
CA GLN A 61 13.38 -8.03 -6.39
C GLN A 61 13.13 -7.58 -4.95
N LEU A 62 11.86 -7.55 -4.55
CA LEU A 62 11.44 -7.12 -3.21
C LEU A 62 10.18 -7.87 -2.78
N ASP A 63 10.30 -8.67 -1.72
CA ASP A 63 9.17 -9.12 -0.92
C ASP A 63 9.10 -8.28 0.36
N VAL A 64 8.14 -7.35 0.42
CA VAL A 64 7.95 -6.49 1.60
C VAL A 64 7.47 -7.26 2.84
N GLY A 65 7.03 -8.51 2.68
CA GLY A 65 6.68 -9.40 3.79
C GLY A 65 7.87 -10.14 4.39
N SER A 66 9.09 -9.95 3.89
CA SER A 66 10.33 -10.59 4.36
C SER A 66 11.37 -9.54 4.73
N VAL A 67 11.81 -9.56 5.98
CA VAL A 67 12.84 -8.63 6.50
C VAL A 67 14.13 -8.73 5.70
N GLN A 68 14.62 -9.95 5.46
CA GLN A 68 15.84 -10.18 4.69
C GLN A 68 15.73 -9.63 3.26
N SER A 69 14.58 -9.84 2.60
CA SER A 69 14.34 -9.30 1.26
C SER A 69 14.34 -7.76 1.23
N VAL A 70 13.74 -7.12 2.24
CA VAL A 70 13.73 -5.66 2.36
C VAL A 70 15.14 -5.11 2.53
N LEU A 71 15.96 -5.70 3.41
CA LEU A 71 17.34 -5.27 3.65
C LEU A 71 18.20 -5.43 2.40
N SER A 72 18.11 -6.57 1.72
CA SER A 72 18.85 -6.83 0.47
C SER A 72 18.43 -5.86 -0.64
N ALA A 73 17.15 -5.65 -0.83
CA ALA A 73 16.63 -4.70 -1.81
C ALA A 73 17.06 -3.26 -1.51
N ALA A 74 17.06 -2.86 -0.24
CA ALA A 74 17.53 -1.52 0.15
C ALA A 74 19.03 -1.31 -0.15
N GLN A 75 19.87 -2.31 0.05
CA GLN A 75 21.29 -2.25 -0.33
C GLN A 75 21.45 -2.07 -1.84
N GLU A 76 20.70 -2.81 -2.64
CA GLU A 76 20.70 -2.70 -4.08
C GLU A 76 20.24 -1.31 -4.56
N VAL A 77 19.20 -0.74 -3.95
CA VAL A 77 18.72 0.62 -4.22
C VAL A 77 19.79 1.65 -3.91
N LYS A 78 20.45 1.55 -2.74
CA LYS A 78 21.56 2.46 -2.34
C LYS A 78 22.75 2.39 -3.32
N ALA A 79 23.00 1.24 -3.92
CA ALA A 79 24.06 1.08 -4.92
C ALA A 79 23.69 1.64 -6.30
N ARG A 80 22.39 1.70 -6.65
CA ARG A 80 21.90 2.12 -7.98
C ARG A 80 21.52 3.59 -8.06
N TYR A 81 21.05 4.18 -6.93
CA TYR A 81 20.43 5.51 -6.92
C TYR A 81 21.03 6.40 -5.84
N ASN A 82 21.28 7.65 -6.19
CA ASN A 82 21.74 8.69 -5.26
C ASN A 82 20.58 9.45 -4.61
N ARG A 83 19.37 9.32 -5.16
CA ARG A 83 18.13 9.93 -4.66
C ARG A 83 16.91 9.15 -5.15
N ILE A 84 15.82 9.25 -4.41
CA ILE A 84 14.51 8.74 -4.79
C ILE A 84 13.51 9.88 -4.57
N ASP A 85 12.97 10.40 -5.67
CA ASP A 85 12.02 11.51 -5.62
C ASP A 85 10.66 11.05 -5.08
N PHE A 86 10.24 9.83 -5.44
CA PHE A 86 9.00 9.22 -4.96
C PHE A 86 9.20 7.75 -4.62
N LEU A 87 8.78 7.37 -3.43
CA LEU A 87 8.58 5.98 -3.02
C LEU A 87 7.08 5.71 -2.84
N TYR A 88 6.49 4.95 -3.77
CA TYR A 88 5.12 4.51 -3.68
C TYR A 88 5.03 3.18 -2.94
N LEU A 89 4.46 3.21 -1.75
CA LEU A 89 4.25 2.08 -0.85
C LEU A 89 2.89 1.45 -1.18
N ASN A 90 2.86 0.75 -2.33
CA ASN A 90 1.62 0.27 -2.94
C ASN A 90 1.40 -1.23 -2.75
N ALA A 91 2.45 -2.04 -2.57
CA ALA A 91 2.30 -3.46 -2.28
C ALA A 91 1.41 -3.69 -1.05
N GLY A 92 0.57 -4.71 -1.11
CA GLY A 92 -0.28 -5.08 0.01
C GLY A 92 -1.03 -6.37 -0.25
N ILE A 93 -1.44 -7.01 0.83
CA ILE A 93 -2.19 -8.26 0.82
C ILE A 93 -3.44 -8.16 1.69
N MET A 94 -4.41 -8.97 1.34
CA MET A 94 -5.60 -9.30 2.13
C MET A 94 -5.85 -10.80 1.97
N PRO A 95 -5.14 -11.65 2.76
CA PRO A 95 -5.20 -13.09 2.60
C PRO A 95 -6.55 -13.63 3.06
N ASN A 96 -7.02 -14.67 2.36
CA ASN A 96 -8.22 -15.45 2.73
C ASN A 96 -9.41 -14.59 3.19
N PRO A 97 -9.82 -13.57 2.42
CA PRO A 97 -10.95 -12.76 2.82
C PRO A 97 -12.22 -13.62 2.87
N GLN A 98 -12.94 -13.58 3.99
CA GLN A 98 -14.20 -14.28 4.19
C GLN A 98 -15.33 -13.27 4.31
N LEU A 99 -16.42 -13.55 3.59
CA LEU A 99 -17.64 -12.74 3.69
C LEU A 99 -18.51 -13.26 4.82
N ASP A 100 -18.76 -12.44 5.83
CA ASP A 100 -19.77 -12.72 6.84
C ASP A 100 -21.18 -12.49 6.25
N LEU A 101 -21.80 -13.59 5.81
CA LEU A 101 -23.12 -13.55 5.19
C LEU A 101 -24.20 -13.02 6.15
N ASN A 102 -24.10 -13.29 7.44
CA ASN A 102 -25.07 -12.80 8.43
C ASN A 102 -24.96 -11.27 8.57
N ALA A 103 -23.73 -10.76 8.68
CA ALA A 103 -23.48 -9.33 8.71
C ALA A 103 -23.88 -8.67 7.39
N PHE A 104 -23.61 -9.30 6.25
CA PHE A 104 -23.99 -8.83 4.92
C PHE A 104 -25.53 -8.69 4.79
N PHE A 105 -26.30 -9.72 5.11
CA PHE A 105 -27.77 -9.65 5.03
C PHE A 105 -28.37 -8.63 6.02
N LYS A 106 -27.83 -8.53 7.23
CA LYS A 106 -28.24 -7.47 8.18
C LYS A 106 -27.94 -6.08 7.65
N GLY A 107 -26.78 -5.92 7.02
CA GLY A 107 -26.33 -4.65 6.43
C GLY A 107 -27.19 -4.20 5.25
N LEU A 108 -27.66 -5.12 4.40
CA LEU A 108 -28.52 -4.83 3.24
C LEU A 108 -29.81 -4.08 3.62
N PHE A 109 -30.36 -4.36 4.81
CA PHE A 109 -31.57 -3.72 5.32
C PHE A 109 -31.26 -2.57 6.29
N SER A 110 -30.00 -2.16 6.42
CA SER A 110 -29.59 -1.07 7.30
C SER A 110 -29.52 0.27 6.56
N ARG A 111 -29.62 1.38 7.33
CA ARG A 111 -29.39 2.74 6.79
C ARG A 111 -27.93 2.94 6.30
N ASN A 112 -27.03 2.05 6.66
CA ASN A 112 -25.59 2.12 6.33
C ASN A 112 -25.22 1.26 5.11
N VAL A 113 -26.19 0.77 4.33
CA VAL A 113 -25.95 -0.14 3.20
C VAL A 113 -24.91 0.41 2.20
N VAL A 114 -24.99 1.69 1.87
CA VAL A 114 -24.04 2.34 0.95
C VAL A 114 -22.62 2.37 1.53
N ARG A 115 -22.49 2.69 2.83
CA ARG A 115 -21.20 2.68 3.53
C ARG A 115 -20.64 1.26 3.60
N MET A 116 -21.47 0.27 3.94
CA MET A 116 -21.08 -1.13 3.96
C MET A 116 -20.49 -1.57 2.61
N PHE A 117 -21.14 -1.27 1.49
CA PHE A 117 -20.60 -1.57 0.16
C PHE A 117 -19.34 -0.77 -0.20
N ALA A 118 -19.27 0.49 0.21
CA ALA A 118 -18.13 1.35 -0.12
C ALA A 118 -16.87 1.00 0.69
N THR A 119 -17.01 0.45 1.91
CA THR A 119 -15.90 0.22 2.85
C THR A 119 -15.70 -1.24 3.20
N ALA A 120 -16.66 -2.13 2.88
CA ALA A 120 -16.74 -3.52 3.34
C ALA A 120 -16.71 -3.68 4.89
N GLU A 121 -17.15 -2.62 5.60
CA GLU A 121 -17.15 -2.56 7.06
C GLU A 121 -18.02 -3.64 7.68
N GLY A 122 -17.43 -4.44 8.58
CA GLY A 122 -18.12 -5.47 9.34
C GLY A 122 -18.50 -6.72 8.55
N ILE A 123 -18.27 -6.75 7.23
CA ILE A 123 -18.64 -7.89 6.39
C ILE A 123 -17.45 -8.71 5.88
N LEU A 124 -16.23 -8.16 5.94
CA LEU A 124 -15.03 -8.88 5.57
C LEU A 124 -14.20 -9.21 6.81
N THR A 125 -13.93 -10.49 6.97
CA THR A 125 -12.98 -11.00 7.96
C THR A 125 -11.81 -11.67 7.26
N GLN A 126 -10.65 -11.73 7.90
CA GLN A 126 -9.46 -12.40 7.40
C GLN A 126 -8.94 -13.39 8.44
N GLN A 127 -8.32 -14.47 7.96
CA GLN A 127 -7.47 -15.32 8.78
C GLN A 127 -6.01 -14.99 8.41
N ASP A 128 -5.32 -14.35 9.34
CA ASP A 128 -3.90 -14.03 9.20
C ASP A 128 -3.04 -15.19 9.68
N ARG A 129 -1.76 -15.18 9.36
CA ARG A 129 -0.78 -16.18 9.80
C ARG A 129 0.57 -15.51 10.06
N LEU A 130 1.43 -16.20 10.78
CA LEU A 130 2.82 -15.77 10.95
C LEU A 130 3.61 -16.01 9.64
N ASN A 131 4.47 -15.05 9.30
CA ASN A 131 5.47 -15.20 8.26
C ASN A 131 6.75 -15.86 8.82
N SER A 132 7.78 -16.01 7.98
CA SER A 132 9.09 -16.56 8.38
C SER A 132 9.78 -15.74 9.48
N ASP A 133 9.54 -14.45 9.56
CA ASP A 133 10.16 -13.55 10.55
C ASP A 133 9.41 -13.56 11.91
N GLY A 134 8.36 -14.39 12.05
CA GLY A 134 7.52 -14.46 13.26
C GLY A 134 6.56 -13.29 13.44
N LEU A 135 6.28 -12.54 12.36
CA LEU A 135 5.33 -11.44 12.32
C LEU A 135 4.02 -11.87 11.65
N GLN A 136 2.91 -11.23 12.02
CA GLN A 136 1.65 -11.43 11.28
C GLN A 136 1.82 -10.96 9.83
N GLU A 137 1.46 -11.81 8.85
CA GLU A 137 1.78 -11.64 7.43
C GLU A 137 1.19 -10.34 6.85
N VAL A 138 -0.04 -9.99 7.27
CA VAL A 138 -0.70 -8.74 6.83
C VAL A 138 0.01 -7.52 7.40
N PHE A 139 0.34 -7.52 8.69
CA PHE A 139 1.08 -6.45 9.34
C PHE A 139 2.48 -6.30 8.71
N ALA A 140 3.19 -7.41 8.54
CA ALA A 140 4.52 -7.42 7.94
C ALA A 140 4.50 -6.82 6.52
N THR A 141 3.59 -7.27 5.66
CA THR A 141 3.54 -6.86 4.26
C THR A 141 2.97 -5.45 4.09
N ASN A 142 1.87 -5.11 4.78
CA ASN A 142 1.17 -3.85 4.53
C ASN A 142 1.79 -2.65 5.27
N LEU A 143 2.54 -2.90 6.36
CA LEU A 143 3.08 -1.84 7.20
C LEU A 143 4.57 -2.00 7.49
N PHE A 144 5.00 -3.07 8.21
CA PHE A 144 6.32 -3.14 8.79
C PHE A 144 7.45 -3.22 7.76
N GLY A 145 7.28 -4.01 6.70
CA GLY A 145 8.27 -4.11 5.63
C GLY A 145 8.45 -2.79 4.88
N HIS A 146 7.37 -2.04 4.68
CA HIS A 146 7.45 -0.70 4.12
C HIS A 146 8.12 0.29 5.09
N PHE A 147 7.81 0.20 6.39
CA PHE A 147 8.50 1.00 7.41
C PHE A 147 10.00 0.72 7.40
N LEU A 148 10.41 -0.54 7.39
CA LEU A 148 11.81 -0.94 7.33
C LEU A 148 12.51 -0.44 6.05
N LEU A 149 11.83 -0.52 4.89
CA LEU A 149 12.34 0.02 3.63
C LEU A 149 12.56 1.53 3.70
N ILE A 150 11.62 2.27 4.29
CA ILE A 150 11.76 3.72 4.52
C ILE A 150 12.97 4.00 5.41
N ARG A 151 13.12 3.28 6.52
CA ARG A 151 14.24 3.45 7.45
C ARG A 151 15.59 3.25 6.78
N GLU A 152 15.70 2.22 5.93
CA GLU A 152 16.92 1.95 5.16
C GLU A 152 17.24 3.02 4.13
N LEU A 153 16.22 3.54 3.46
CA LEU A 153 16.38 4.47 2.34
C LEU A 153 16.24 5.95 2.74
N GLU A 154 15.95 6.26 4.00
CA GLU A 154 15.62 7.61 4.49
C GLU A 154 16.52 8.72 3.92
N PRO A 155 17.87 8.58 3.87
CA PRO A 155 18.74 9.64 3.34
C PRO A 155 18.56 9.94 1.85
N LEU A 156 17.92 9.03 1.11
CA LEU A 156 17.70 9.16 -0.34
C LEU A 156 16.29 9.65 -0.67
N LEU A 157 15.36 9.64 0.30
CA LEU A 157 13.93 9.83 0.08
C LEU A 157 13.51 11.29 0.14
N SER A 158 12.62 11.71 -0.76
CA SER A 158 11.96 13.02 -0.71
C SER A 158 10.46 12.90 -0.44
N ARG A 159 9.78 11.94 -1.09
CA ARG A 159 8.32 11.80 -0.97
C ARG A 159 7.92 10.35 -0.80
N LEU A 160 7.02 10.10 0.16
CA LEU A 160 6.37 8.83 0.42
C LEU A 160 4.90 8.92 0.05
N VAL A 161 4.38 7.91 -0.64
CA VAL A 161 2.96 7.83 -0.97
C VAL A 161 2.42 6.45 -0.59
N TRP A 162 1.55 6.41 0.41
CA TRP A 162 0.95 5.17 0.92
C TRP A 162 -0.36 4.85 0.23
N THR A 163 -0.47 3.66 -0.33
CA THR A 163 -1.75 3.12 -0.78
C THR A 163 -2.49 2.52 0.40
N SER A 164 -3.38 3.30 0.98
CA SER A 164 -4.28 2.91 2.07
C SER A 164 -5.64 2.43 1.53
N SER A 165 -6.69 2.55 2.30
CA SER A 165 -8.03 2.07 1.95
C SER A 165 -9.12 2.90 2.65
N SER A 166 -10.33 2.88 2.10
CA SER A 166 -11.55 3.31 2.81
C SER A 166 -11.92 2.37 3.96
N ASN A 167 -11.36 1.14 3.97
CA ASN A 167 -11.52 0.19 5.05
C ASN A 167 -10.53 0.42 6.22
N ALA A 168 -9.62 1.38 6.15
CA ALA A 168 -8.76 1.78 7.26
C ALA A 168 -9.61 2.44 8.36
N ARG A 169 -9.76 1.76 9.53
CA ARG A 169 -10.67 2.18 10.60
C ARG A 169 -10.00 2.12 11.96
N ARG A 170 -10.20 3.16 12.77
CA ARG A 170 -9.74 3.23 14.15
C ARG A 170 -10.28 2.06 14.99
N SER A 171 -11.54 1.66 14.79
CA SER A 171 -12.19 0.57 15.51
C SER A 171 -11.55 -0.81 15.31
N ALA A 172 -10.79 -1.00 14.23
CA ALA A 172 -10.09 -2.24 13.93
C ALA A 172 -8.64 -2.28 14.43
N PHE A 173 -8.13 -1.17 14.98
CA PHE A 173 -6.74 -1.06 15.42
C PHE A 173 -6.63 -1.02 16.95
N SER A 174 -5.66 -1.76 17.50
CA SER A 174 -5.24 -1.68 18.91
C SER A 174 -3.74 -1.39 18.99
N MET A 175 -3.37 -0.45 19.87
CA MET A 175 -1.96 -0.15 20.16
C MET A 175 -1.29 -1.26 20.97
N GLU A 176 -2.04 -2.02 21.74
CA GLU A 176 -1.58 -3.17 22.53
C GLU A 176 -1.33 -4.39 21.63
N ASP A 177 -2.12 -4.52 20.57
CA ASP A 177 -1.98 -5.57 19.57
C ASP A 177 -1.85 -4.96 18.15
N MET A 178 -0.76 -4.23 17.90
CA MET A 178 -0.52 -3.55 16.62
C MET A 178 -0.40 -4.52 15.44
N GLN A 179 -0.08 -5.79 15.69
CA GLN A 179 -0.02 -6.83 14.68
C GLN A 179 -1.38 -7.50 14.43
N HIS A 180 -2.38 -7.17 15.22
CA HIS A 180 -3.75 -7.72 15.12
C HIS A 180 -3.80 -9.26 15.22
N ARG A 181 -3.07 -9.83 16.19
CA ARG A 181 -2.91 -11.30 16.39
C ARG A 181 -4.22 -11.98 16.77
N GLU A 182 -5.05 -11.29 17.56
CA GLU A 182 -6.31 -11.81 18.09
C GLU A 182 -7.54 -11.42 17.27
N GLY A 183 -7.38 -10.51 16.31
CA GLY A 183 -8.48 -9.94 15.54
C GLY A 183 -8.74 -10.63 14.21
N ARG A 184 -9.86 -10.25 13.58
CA ARG A 184 -10.28 -10.77 12.27
C ARG A 184 -10.28 -9.70 11.16
N GLU A 185 -9.76 -8.51 11.45
CA GLU A 185 -9.75 -7.36 10.55
C GLU A 185 -8.32 -6.84 10.33
N SER A 186 -7.35 -7.77 10.20
CA SER A 186 -5.92 -7.47 10.07
C SER A 186 -5.63 -6.48 8.92
N TYR A 187 -6.36 -6.60 7.80
CA TYR A 187 -6.23 -5.66 6.69
C TYR A 187 -6.64 -4.23 7.10
N SER A 188 -7.82 -4.07 7.72
CA SER A 188 -8.30 -2.77 8.19
C SER A 188 -7.35 -2.13 9.20
N SER A 189 -6.88 -2.94 10.18
CA SER A 189 -5.90 -2.55 11.19
C SER A 189 -4.60 -2.07 10.55
N SER A 190 -4.01 -2.86 9.63
CA SER A 190 -2.75 -2.51 8.96
C SER A 190 -2.85 -1.22 8.14
N LYS A 191 -3.99 -1.00 7.45
CA LYS A 191 -4.19 0.22 6.66
C LYS A 191 -4.41 1.46 7.55
N TYR A 192 -5.09 1.31 8.69
CA TYR A 192 -5.19 2.40 9.67
C TYR A 192 -3.83 2.73 10.30
N ALA A 193 -3.03 1.72 10.63
CA ALA A 193 -1.67 1.91 11.12
C ALA A 193 -0.76 2.59 10.07
N SER A 194 -0.95 2.32 8.76
CA SER A 194 -0.24 3.03 7.69
C SER A 194 -0.61 4.52 7.64
N ASP A 195 -1.89 4.85 7.87
CA ASP A 195 -2.35 6.24 7.96
C ASP A 195 -1.68 6.96 9.14
N MET A 196 -1.66 6.33 10.32
CA MET A 196 -0.98 6.85 11.52
C MET A 196 0.51 7.05 11.30
N LEU A 197 1.18 6.07 10.71
CA LEU A 197 2.62 6.12 10.43
C LEU A 197 2.96 7.26 9.46
N SER A 198 2.16 7.46 8.42
CA SER A 198 2.34 8.60 7.49
C SER A 198 2.28 9.94 8.22
N LEU A 199 1.34 10.13 9.14
CA LEU A 199 1.23 11.34 9.95
C LEU A 199 2.45 11.53 10.87
N ALA A 200 2.89 10.46 11.56
CA ALA A 200 4.08 10.50 12.41
C ALA A 200 5.34 10.85 11.62
N LEU A 201 5.52 10.30 10.42
CA LEU A 201 6.64 10.61 9.54
C LEU A 201 6.64 12.09 9.12
N ASN A 202 5.49 12.66 8.77
CA ASN A 202 5.40 14.09 8.48
C ASN A 202 5.81 14.95 9.68
N ARG A 203 5.32 14.63 10.87
CA ARG A 203 5.65 15.38 12.09
C ARG A 203 7.14 15.36 12.42
N GLN A 204 7.81 14.24 12.17
CA GLN A 204 9.20 14.03 12.56
C GLN A 204 10.20 14.37 11.45
N LYS A 205 9.82 14.30 10.17
CA LYS A 205 10.74 14.33 9.03
C LYS A 205 10.50 15.45 8.02
N ASN A 206 9.38 16.17 8.05
CA ASN A 206 9.14 17.27 7.10
C ASN A 206 10.23 18.35 7.16
N SER A 207 10.73 18.67 8.34
CA SER A 207 11.83 19.62 8.51
C SER A 207 13.16 19.16 7.85
N GLN A 208 13.26 17.86 7.57
CA GLN A 208 14.39 17.24 6.87
C GLN A 208 14.13 17.06 5.36
N GLY A 209 12.99 17.55 4.85
CA GLY A 209 12.60 17.46 3.45
C GLY A 209 11.93 16.15 3.02
N LEU A 210 11.54 15.30 3.98
CA LEU A 210 10.79 14.08 3.70
C LEU A 210 9.29 14.32 3.95
N PHE A 211 8.47 14.16 2.91
CA PHE A 211 7.02 14.34 2.96
C PHE A 211 6.31 13.01 2.76
N SER A 212 5.26 12.77 3.52
CA SER A 212 4.46 11.54 3.45
C SER A 212 2.99 11.86 3.20
N SER A 213 2.38 11.17 2.24
CA SER A 213 0.98 11.33 1.86
C SER A 213 0.27 9.99 1.81
N VAL A 214 -1.03 9.99 2.08
CA VAL A 214 -1.87 8.79 2.07
C VAL A 214 -2.95 8.93 1.02
N ILE A 215 -3.16 7.85 0.22
CA ILE A 215 -4.28 7.80 -0.71
C ILE A 215 -5.24 6.65 -0.38
N CYS A 216 -6.46 6.79 -0.85
CA CYS A 216 -7.44 5.71 -0.96
C CYS A 216 -7.80 5.52 -2.43
N PRO A 217 -7.57 4.32 -3.02
CA PRO A 217 -7.82 4.08 -4.44
C PRO A 217 -9.31 3.91 -4.77
N GLY A 218 -10.20 3.91 -3.76
CA GLY A 218 -11.60 3.51 -3.91
C GLY A 218 -11.74 1.99 -4.03
N LEU A 219 -12.89 1.54 -4.51
CA LEU A 219 -13.14 0.11 -4.78
C LEU A 219 -12.63 -0.22 -6.18
N VAL A 220 -11.50 -0.91 -6.24
CA VAL A 220 -10.82 -1.31 -7.48
C VAL A 220 -10.88 -2.81 -7.65
N MET A 221 -11.22 -3.26 -8.86
CA MET A 221 -11.20 -4.67 -9.23
C MET A 221 -9.77 -5.11 -9.54
N THR A 222 -9.11 -5.71 -8.56
CA THR A 222 -7.76 -6.25 -8.64
C THR A 222 -7.71 -7.67 -8.09
N ASN A 223 -6.55 -8.32 -8.15
CA ASN A 223 -6.37 -9.67 -7.56
C ASN A 223 -6.74 -9.71 -6.06
N LEU A 224 -6.55 -8.60 -5.35
CA LEU A 224 -6.94 -8.47 -3.94
C LEU A 224 -8.46 -8.54 -3.77
N THR A 225 -9.21 -7.90 -4.66
CA THR A 225 -10.67 -7.87 -4.63
C THR A 225 -11.28 -9.15 -5.19
N TYR A 226 -10.71 -9.70 -6.26
CA TYR A 226 -11.19 -10.97 -6.84
C TYR A 226 -11.07 -12.17 -5.89
N GLY A 227 -10.17 -12.11 -4.91
CA GLY A 227 -10.06 -13.14 -3.87
C GLY A 227 -11.25 -13.21 -2.89
N ILE A 228 -12.11 -12.18 -2.83
CA ILE A 228 -13.24 -12.10 -1.88
C ILE A 228 -14.37 -13.05 -2.26
N LEU A 229 -14.68 -13.19 -3.55
CA LEU A 229 -15.78 -14.02 -4.07
C LEU A 229 -15.29 -14.89 -5.23
N PRO A 230 -15.90 -16.06 -5.45
CA PRO A 230 -15.67 -16.85 -6.67
C PRO A 230 -15.94 -16.03 -7.94
N SER A 231 -15.16 -16.28 -9.00
CA SER A 231 -15.17 -15.51 -10.25
C SER A 231 -16.57 -15.38 -10.91
N PHE A 232 -17.39 -16.42 -10.79
CA PHE A 232 -18.76 -16.43 -11.26
C PHE A 232 -19.62 -15.31 -10.66
N PHE A 233 -19.49 -15.05 -9.33
CA PHE A 233 -20.24 -13.99 -8.66
C PHE A 233 -19.85 -12.61 -9.15
N TRP A 234 -18.57 -12.39 -9.48
CA TRP A 234 -18.11 -11.12 -10.01
C TRP A 234 -18.78 -10.79 -11.35
N THR A 235 -18.95 -11.79 -12.22
CA THR A 235 -19.64 -11.60 -13.51
C THR A 235 -21.10 -11.15 -13.32
N LEU A 236 -21.79 -11.69 -12.31
CA LEU A 236 -23.17 -11.33 -11.98
C LEU A 236 -23.28 -9.94 -11.33
N ILE A 237 -22.34 -9.59 -10.45
CA ILE A 237 -22.40 -8.35 -9.64
C ILE A 237 -21.88 -7.14 -10.43
N MET A 238 -20.97 -7.33 -11.38
CA MET A 238 -20.37 -6.23 -12.14
C MET A 238 -21.36 -5.24 -12.76
N PRO A 239 -22.45 -5.65 -13.43
CA PRO A 239 -23.44 -4.72 -13.95
C PRO A 239 -24.09 -3.87 -12.85
N VAL A 240 -24.36 -4.48 -11.69
CA VAL A 240 -24.92 -3.79 -10.52
C VAL A 240 -23.92 -2.78 -9.95
N MET A 241 -22.65 -3.13 -9.88
CA MET A 241 -21.58 -2.22 -9.44
C MET A 241 -21.43 -1.01 -10.36
N TRP A 242 -21.54 -1.22 -11.68
CA TRP A 242 -21.57 -0.12 -12.63
C TRP A 242 -22.79 0.78 -12.47
N LEU A 243 -23.95 0.22 -12.15
CA LEU A 243 -25.15 0.99 -11.85
C LEU A 243 -24.98 1.79 -10.53
N ILE A 244 -24.48 1.14 -9.46
CA ILE A 244 -24.21 1.81 -8.17
C ILE A 244 -23.20 2.94 -8.34
N ARG A 245 -22.22 2.80 -9.21
CA ARG A 245 -21.22 3.84 -9.51
C ARG A 245 -21.86 5.17 -9.95
N ILE A 246 -23.02 5.15 -10.61
CA ILE A 246 -23.75 6.38 -10.97
C ILE A 246 -24.10 7.21 -9.74
N PHE A 247 -24.28 6.55 -8.60
CA PHE A 247 -24.70 7.20 -7.33
C PHE A 247 -23.55 7.31 -6.32
N THR A 248 -22.44 6.60 -6.52
CA THR A 248 -21.30 6.59 -5.61
C THR A 248 -19.99 6.80 -6.36
N ASN A 249 -19.31 7.89 -6.10
CA ASN A 249 -18.05 8.21 -6.79
C ASN A 249 -16.86 7.37 -6.30
N THR A 250 -17.02 6.57 -5.24
CA THR A 250 -15.97 5.74 -4.64
C THR A 250 -15.74 4.40 -5.36
N PHE A 251 -16.60 4.05 -6.32
CA PHE A 251 -16.48 2.85 -7.14
C PHE A 251 -15.62 3.17 -8.37
N THR A 252 -14.32 3.20 -8.19
CA THR A 252 -13.35 3.45 -9.27
C THR A 252 -13.30 2.29 -10.27
N LEU A 253 -13.50 1.06 -9.81
CA LEU A 253 -13.64 -0.21 -10.52
C LEU A 253 -12.40 -0.66 -11.31
N THR A 254 -11.69 0.24 -11.97
CA THR A 254 -10.50 -0.12 -12.77
C THR A 254 -9.21 0.30 -12.08
N PRO A 255 -8.08 -0.43 -12.28
CA PRO A 255 -6.78 0.00 -11.78
C PRO A 255 -6.36 1.40 -12.23
N HIS A 256 -6.69 1.77 -13.47
CA HIS A 256 -6.41 3.10 -14.02
C HIS A 256 -7.10 4.21 -13.21
N ASN A 257 -8.39 4.03 -12.91
CA ASN A 257 -9.14 5.00 -12.11
C ASN A 257 -8.67 5.00 -10.65
N GLY A 258 -8.34 3.83 -10.10
CA GLY A 258 -7.79 3.70 -8.75
C GLY A 258 -6.45 4.41 -8.56
N ALA A 259 -5.65 4.50 -9.61
CA ALA A 259 -4.36 5.19 -9.61
C ALA A 259 -4.48 6.74 -9.65
N GLU A 260 -5.69 7.30 -9.73
CA GLU A 260 -5.92 8.74 -9.88
C GLU A 260 -5.21 9.58 -8.81
N ALA A 261 -5.44 9.29 -7.52
CA ALA A 261 -4.85 10.07 -6.44
C ALA A 261 -3.31 9.88 -6.34
N LEU A 262 -2.80 8.68 -6.71
CA LEU A 262 -1.36 8.43 -6.78
C LEU A 262 -0.70 9.31 -7.85
N HIS A 263 -1.30 9.36 -9.04
CA HIS A 263 -0.85 10.20 -10.14
C HIS A 263 -1.02 11.69 -9.83
N TRP A 264 -2.16 12.09 -9.24
CA TRP A 264 -2.40 13.47 -8.85
C TRP A 264 -1.32 13.97 -7.88
N LEU A 265 -0.93 13.17 -6.85
CA LEU A 265 0.13 13.52 -5.90
C LEU A 265 1.51 13.71 -6.56
N PHE A 266 1.78 13.03 -7.67
CA PHE A 266 3.02 13.24 -8.44
C PHE A 266 3.16 14.67 -8.97
N LEU A 267 2.04 15.31 -9.29
CA LEU A 267 1.97 16.66 -9.84
C LEU A 267 1.93 17.77 -8.78
N GLN A 268 1.71 17.42 -7.50
CA GLN A 268 1.54 18.42 -6.44
C GLN A 268 2.86 18.87 -5.82
N ASN A 269 2.88 20.10 -5.32
CA ASN A 269 3.92 20.54 -4.40
C ASN A 269 3.66 19.92 -3.01
N PRO A 270 4.60 19.13 -2.44
CA PRO A 270 4.38 18.45 -1.16
C PRO A 270 4.12 19.42 0.00
N GLU A 271 4.71 20.61 -0.02
CA GLU A 271 4.52 21.63 1.03
C GLU A 271 3.09 22.18 1.08
N SER A 272 2.34 22.08 -0.02
CA SER A 272 0.94 22.54 -0.09
C SER A 272 -0.07 21.48 0.35
N LEU A 273 0.39 20.25 0.62
CA LEU A 273 -0.47 19.14 0.99
C LEU A 273 -0.76 19.15 2.49
N ASP A 274 -2.02 18.87 2.85
CA ASP A 274 -2.41 18.65 4.25
C ASP A 274 -1.96 17.26 4.71
N PRO A 275 -1.03 17.14 5.69
CA PRO A 275 -0.54 15.86 6.19
C PRO A 275 -1.61 15.04 6.93
N ARG A 276 -2.73 15.66 7.31
CA ARG A 276 -3.88 15.00 7.96
C ARG A 276 -4.95 14.55 6.97
N ALA A 277 -4.77 14.84 5.68
CA ALA A 277 -5.71 14.44 4.64
C ALA A 277 -5.32 13.11 3.99
N LYS A 278 -6.33 12.26 3.76
CA LYS A 278 -6.26 11.12 2.85
C LYS A 278 -6.85 11.55 1.50
N TYR A 279 -6.09 11.34 0.44
CA TYR A 279 -6.46 11.73 -0.92
C TYR A 279 -7.20 10.58 -1.61
N HIS A 280 -8.49 10.75 -1.87
CA HIS A 280 -9.33 9.70 -2.43
C HIS A 280 -9.36 9.78 -3.96
N SER A 281 -9.05 8.67 -4.62
CA SER A 281 -9.39 8.47 -6.03
C SER A 281 -10.90 8.29 -6.16
N LEU A 282 -11.52 9.14 -6.94
CA LEU A 282 -12.96 9.13 -7.18
C LEU A 282 -13.22 9.12 -8.70
N THR A 283 -14.32 8.49 -9.09
CA THR A 283 -14.80 8.51 -10.48
C THR A 283 -16.27 8.86 -10.49
N SER A 284 -16.62 9.95 -11.17
CA SER A 284 -18.03 10.39 -11.30
C SER A 284 -18.88 9.36 -12.06
N GLY A 285 -20.19 9.47 -11.95
CA GLY A 285 -21.13 8.64 -12.72
C GLY A 285 -20.90 8.69 -14.25
N LEU A 286 -20.40 9.83 -14.74
CA LEU A 286 -20.06 10.03 -16.16
C LEU A 286 -18.64 9.54 -16.52
N GLY A 287 -17.86 9.03 -15.56
CA GLY A 287 -16.54 8.45 -15.82
C GLY A 287 -15.37 9.40 -15.64
N THR A 288 -15.58 10.63 -15.19
CA THR A 288 -14.50 11.60 -14.91
C THR A 288 -13.78 11.22 -13.63
N ASN A 289 -12.46 11.04 -13.69
CA ASN A 289 -11.62 10.80 -12.54
C ASN A 289 -11.22 12.12 -11.88
N TYR A 290 -11.17 12.12 -10.55
CA TYR A 290 -10.68 13.26 -9.77
C TYR A 290 -10.19 12.81 -8.39
N THR A 291 -9.42 13.67 -7.75
CA THR A 291 -8.90 13.45 -6.39
C THR A 291 -9.60 14.39 -5.40
N GLN A 292 -10.02 13.85 -4.27
CA GLN A 292 -10.63 14.61 -3.18
C GLN A 292 -9.93 14.33 -1.85
N PRO A 293 -9.41 15.36 -1.16
CA PRO A 293 -8.89 15.21 0.20
C PRO A 293 -10.04 15.00 1.19
N ARG A 294 -9.84 14.12 2.17
CA ARG A 294 -10.72 13.93 3.33
C ARG A 294 -9.89 13.83 4.59
N GLN A 295 -10.29 14.48 5.66
CA GLN A 295 -9.60 14.41 6.93
C GLN A 295 -9.61 12.98 7.49
N MET A 296 -8.45 12.55 8.00
CA MET A 296 -8.30 11.25 8.65
C MET A 296 -8.70 11.39 10.13
N ASP A 297 -9.41 10.37 10.66
CA ASP A 297 -9.71 10.26 12.09
C ASP A 297 -8.52 9.61 12.82
N ILE A 298 -7.47 10.40 13.03
CA ILE A 298 -6.21 9.94 13.62
C ILE A 298 -5.80 10.88 14.77
N ASP A 299 -5.38 10.26 15.87
CA ASP A 299 -4.74 10.95 16.99
C ASP A 299 -3.23 11.07 16.74
N GLU A 300 -2.72 12.30 16.86
CA GLU A 300 -1.30 12.61 16.61
C GLU A 300 -0.38 11.95 17.64
N GLY A 301 -0.76 11.99 18.92
CA GLY A 301 0.03 11.38 20.00
C GLY A 301 0.09 9.87 19.85
N ALA A 302 -1.03 9.22 19.49
CA ALA A 302 -1.06 7.80 19.19
C ALA A 302 -0.19 7.44 17.97
N SER A 303 -0.11 8.32 16.98
CA SER A 303 0.75 8.14 15.79
C SER A 303 2.24 8.13 16.18
N ASP A 304 2.66 9.03 17.05
CA ASP A 304 4.05 9.09 17.56
C ASP A 304 4.38 7.87 18.43
N VAL A 305 3.42 7.36 19.21
CA VAL A 305 3.59 6.12 19.99
C VAL A 305 3.74 4.91 19.05
N LEU A 306 2.93 4.82 18.01
CA LEU A 306 3.06 3.74 17.00
C LEU A 306 4.44 3.77 16.36
N TYR A 307 4.92 4.94 15.94
CA TYR A 307 6.25 5.09 15.35
C TYR A 307 7.35 4.59 16.30
N SER A 308 7.27 4.95 17.59
CA SER A 308 8.23 4.51 18.63
C SER A 308 8.21 2.98 18.80
N LYS A 309 7.01 2.37 18.83
CA LYS A 309 6.87 0.90 18.91
C LYS A 309 7.42 0.19 17.66
N LEU A 310 7.26 0.78 16.47
CA LEU A 310 7.85 0.22 15.25
C LEU A 310 9.38 0.29 15.27
N LEU A 311 9.98 1.34 15.84
CA LEU A 311 11.44 1.43 16.06
C LEU A 311 11.95 0.37 17.05
N GLU A 312 11.19 0.07 18.09
CA GLU A 312 11.52 -1.00 19.05
C GLU A 312 11.44 -2.37 18.37
N LEU A 313 10.38 -2.62 17.60
CA LEU A 313 10.22 -3.85 16.83
C LEU A 313 11.32 -4.02 15.78
N GLU A 314 11.74 -2.95 15.10
CA GLU A 314 12.87 -2.96 14.19
C GLU A 314 14.15 -3.47 14.88
N LYS A 315 14.47 -2.96 16.07
CA LYS A 315 15.65 -3.39 16.82
C LYS A 315 15.57 -4.87 17.21
N GLU A 316 14.39 -5.33 17.64
CA GLU A 316 14.18 -6.73 18.00
C GLU A 316 14.37 -7.66 16.80
N VAL A 317 13.74 -7.33 15.67
CA VAL A 317 13.81 -8.14 14.45
C VAL A 317 15.23 -8.20 13.89
N ARG A 318 15.96 -7.07 13.89
CA ARG A 318 17.35 -7.03 13.45
C ARG A 318 18.27 -7.88 14.35
N ARG A 319 18.04 -7.86 15.67
CA ARG A 319 18.81 -8.69 16.61
C ARG A 319 18.59 -10.18 16.33
N LYS A 320 17.33 -10.62 16.17
CA LYS A 320 16.99 -12.01 15.83
C LYS A 320 17.66 -12.46 14.53
N LEU A 321 17.58 -11.65 13.48
CA LEU A 321 18.21 -11.96 12.20
C LEU A 321 19.73 -12.09 12.32
N SER A 322 20.39 -11.27 13.17
CA SER A 322 21.83 -11.37 13.39
C SER A 322 22.21 -12.64 14.15
N GLU A 323 21.39 -13.08 15.11
CA GLU A 323 21.58 -14.34 15.85
C GLU A 323 21.41 -15.56 14.92
N GLU A 324 20.37 -15.59 14.09
CA GLU A 324 20.13 -16.66 13.11
C GLU A 324 21.28 -16.79 12.10
N ASN A 325 21.77 -15.68 11.54
CA ASN A 325 22.91 -15.69 10.61
C ASN A 325 24.20 -16.21 11.28
N ALA A 326 24.45 -15.87 12.56
CA ALA A 326 25.61 -16.36 13.29
C ALA A 326 25.53 -17.87 13.55
N ASP A 327 24.34 -18.40 13.85
CA ASP A 327 24.13 -19.84 14.06
C ASP A 327 24.28 -20.63 12.75
N GLU A 328 23.82 -20.08 11.62
CA GLU A 328 24.02 -20.69 10.29
C GLU A 328 25.50 -20.73 9.91
N GLU A 329 26.27 -19.67 10.14
CA GLU A 329 27.72 -19.65 9.89
C GLU A 329 28.47 -20.71 10.74
N ILE A 330 28.10 -20.84 12.02
CA ILE A 330 28.69 -21.85 12.92
C ILE A 330 28.35 -23.27 12.45
N SER A 331 27.12 -23.49 11.95
CA SER A 331 26.66 -24.78 11.43
C SER A 331 27.32 -25.14 10.11
N ALA A 332 27.63 -24.17 9.25
CA ALA A 332 28.29 -24.39 7.96
C ALA A 332 29.80 -24.73 8.08
N VAL A 333 30.44 -24.41 9.23
CA VAL A 333 31.85 -24.66 9.50
C VAL A 333 32.09 -26.05 10.19
N LYS A 334 31.04 -26.70 10.67
CA LYS A 334 31.07 -28.07 11.22
C LYS A 334 30.77 -29.10 10.17
#